data_cbf336eccfdbdf97b8162fca5ee0c8cf
#
_entry.id   cbf336eccfdbdf97b8162fca5ee0c8cf
#
_cell.length_a   1.000
_cell.length_b   1.000
_cell.length_c   1.000
_cell.angle_alpha   90.00
_cell.angle_beta   90.00
_cell.angle_gamma   90.00
#
_symmetry.space_group_name_H-M   'P 1'
#
loop_
_entity.id
_entity.type
_entity.pdbx_description
1 polymer ?
#
loop_
_entity_poly.entity_id
_entity_poly.type
_entity_poly.pdbx_seq_one_letter_code
_entity_poly.pdbx_strand_id
1 'polypeptide(L)'
;MTRQSDRLFKSIFTSMSLSLIVALLSTTIALLSARALVLADPFLRRLIRASLALPFIVPVMIFATGIHQKMIEWGLANKLSGIILVHLVYSLPYCAYLIFDAYQAVGIRHEEQAWLLGAKPYQAFIKVTLPLLSPVLFTALSMAYIVSFSQYFLTLMIGGGQVQTLMIWIFPYLQSNDRTLASNYALLFLGITLIVLAVFNGINYLLKRRYQAIDFY
;
A
#
# COMPACT_ATOMS: atom_id res chain seq x y z
N MET A 1 -0.24 17.92 -30.20
CA MET A 1 0.73 17.42 -29.19
C MET A 1 0.36 17.82 -27.76
N THR A 2 -0.07 19.01 -27.47
CA THR A 2 -0.42 19.50 -26.11
C THR A 2 -1.49 18.68 -25.38
N ARG A 3 -2.59 18.31 -26.05
CA ARG A 3 -3.68 17.53 -25.41
C ARG A 3 -3.28 16.11 -24.97
N GLN A 4 -2.31 15.49 -25.60
CA GLN A 4 -1.87 14.12 -25.26
C GLN A 4 -0.92 14.15 -24.06
N SER A 5 -0.03 15.13 -24.02
CA SER A 5 0.83 15.36 -22.86
C SER A 5 0.03 15.71 -21.59
N ASP A 6 -1.00 16.56 -21.70
CA ASP A 6 -1.87 16.91 -20.56
C ASP A 6 -2.61 15.68 -20.00
N ARG A 7 -3.09 14.80 -20.86
CA ARG A 7 -3.72 13.54 -20.43
C ARG A 7 -2.74 12.59 -19.75
N LEU A 8 -1.51 12.49 -20.25
CA LEU A 8 -0.47 11.69 -19.64
C LEU A 8 -0.13 12.20 -18.25
N PHE A 9 0.11 13.51 -18.10
CA PHE A 9 0.37 14.12 -16.78
C PHE A 9 -0.77 13.89 -15.80
N LYS A 10 -2.01 14.04 -16.24
CA LYS A 10 -3.19 13.76 -15.43
C LYS A 10 -3.24 12.29 -14.99
N SER A 11 -2.94 11.36 -15.88
CA SER A 11 -2.90 9.92 -15.57
C SER A 11 -1.79 9.58 -14.58
N ILE A 12 -0.61 10.18 -14.69
CA ILE A 12 0.49 10.04 -13.74
C ILE A 12 0.05 10.54 -12.37
N PHE A 13 -0.48 11.75 -12.30
CA PHE A 13 -0.92 12.35 -11.03
C PHE A 13 -2.04 11.54 -10.36
N THR A 14 -3.03 11.08 -11.15
CA THR A 14 -4.11 10.23 -10.65
C THR A 14 -3.58 8.92 -10.09
N SER A 15 -2.66 8.26 -10.79
CA SER A 15 -2.03 7.01 -10.33
C SER A 15 -1.23 7.21 -9.06
N MET A 16 -0.40 8.24 -9.01
CA MET A 16 0.43 8.53 -7.83
C MET A 16 -0.43 8.82 -6.60
N SER A 17 -1.46 9.67 -6.77
CA SER A 17 -2.37 10.04 -5.67
C SER A 17 -3.18 8.84 -5.20
N LEU A 18 -3.78 8.06 -6.11
CA LEU A 18 -4.52 6.85 -5.80
C LEU A 18 -3.65 5.85 -5.03
N SER A 19 -2.46 5.55 -5.56
CA SER A 19 -1.57 4.55 -4.96
C SER A 19 -1.01 5.01 -3.62
N LEU A 20 -0.75 6.30 -3.45
CA LEU A 20 -0.32 6.86 -2.16
C LEU A 20 -1.42 6.75 -1.11
N ILE A 21 -2.68 7.09 -1.47
CA ILE A 21 -3.82 6.95 -0.56
C ILE A 21 -4.00 5.48 -0.14
N VAL A 22 -3.97 4.54 -1.11
CA VAL A 22 -4.08 3.11 -0.83
C VAL A 22 -2.93 2.63 0.05
N ALA A 23 -1.70 3.05 -0.22
CA ALA A 23 -0.53 2.67 0.56
C ALA A 23 -0.60 3.16 2.00
N LEU A 24 -0.99 4.42 2.22
CA LEU A 24 -1.19 4.99 3.55
C LEU A 24 -2.29 4.27 4.33
N LEU A 25 -3.44 4.04 3.70
CA LEU A 25 -4.55 3.33 4.31
C LEU A 25 -4.18 1.88 4.65
N SER A 26 -3.57 1.13 3.72
CA SER A 26 -3.12 -0.26 3.93
C SER A 26 -2.12 -0.35 5.09
N THR A 27 -1.12 0.53 5.11
CA THR A 27 -0.09 0.54 6.16
C THR A 27 -0.69 0.88 7.52
N THR A 28 -1.59 1.88 7.58
CA THR A 28 -2.24 2.27 8.84
C THR A 28 -3.15 1.17 9.38
N ILE A 29 -4.00 0.59 8.53
CA ILE A 29 -4.90 -0.52 8.90
C ILE A 29 -4.07 -1.72 9.36
N ALA A 30 -3.01 -2.06 8.62
CA ALA A 30 -2.12 -3.17 8.96
C ALA A 30 -1.40 -2.95 10.31
N LEU A 31 -0.93 -1.73 10.59
CA LEU A 31 -0.28 -1.41 11.87
C LEU A 31 -1.22 -1.54 13.06
N LEU A 32 -2.43 -1.00 12.96
CA LEU A 32 -3.44 -1.10 14.01
C LEU A 32 -3.89 -2.56 14.21
N SER A 33 -4.07 -3.29 13.11
CA SER A 33 -4.42 -4.72 13.14
C SER A 33 -3.30 -5.57 13.73
N ALA A 34 -2.03 -5.29 13.37
CA ALA A 34 -0.88 -6.02 13.90
C ALA A 34 -0.77 -5.87 15.42
N ARG A 35 -0.99 -4.66 15.95
CA ARG A 35 -1.02 -4.44 17.40
C ARG A 35 -2.11 -5.26 18.10
N ALA A 36 -3.31 -5.26 17.55
CA ALA A 36 -4.42 -6.05 18.09
C ALA A 36 -4.12 -7.56 18.00
N LEU A 37 -3.52 -8.02 16.90
CA LEU A 37 -3.20 -9.43 16.71
C LEU A 37 -2.09 -9.95 17.60
N VAL A 38 -1.09 -9.13 17.95
CA VAL A 38 -0.03 -9.53 18.89
C VAL A 38 -0.61 -9.82 20.29
N LEU A 39 -1.66 -9.10 20.68
CA LEU A 39 -2.37 -9.27 21.94
C LEU A 39 -3.48 -10.33 21.88
N ALA A 40 -3.85 -10.80 20.68
CA ALA A 40 -4.94 -11.72 20.46
C ALA A 40 -4.55 -13.19 20.82
N ASP A 41 -5.58 -13.99 21.08
CA ASP A 41 -5.46 -15.43 21.23
C ASP A 41 -4.77 -16.09 20.01
N PRO A 42 -3.89 -17.10 20.22
CA PRO A 42 -3.17 -17.77 19.14
C PRO A 42 -4.05 -18.35 18.04
N PHE A 43 -5.24 -18.83 18.39
CA PHE A 43 -6.19 -19.39 17.39
C PHE A 43 -6.74 -18.28 16.49
N LEU A 44 -7.25 -17.18 17.08
CA LEU A 44 -7.76 -16.03 16.34
C LEU A 44 -6.69 -15.41 15.44
N ARG A 45 -5.47 -15.28 15.96
CA ARG A 45 -4.29 -14.82 15.22
C ARG A 45 -4.04 -15.67 13.97
N ARG A 46 -4.05 -16.99 14.11
CA ARG A 46 -3.87 -17.93 12.98
C ARG A 46 -4.97 -17.80 11.96
N LEU A 47 -6.23 -17.70 12.40
CA LEU A 47 -7.39 -17.57 11.52
C LEU A 47 -7.32 -16.28 10.68
N ILE A 48 -7.01 -15.14 11.31
CA ILE A 48 -6.90 -13.86 10.62
C ILE A 48 -5.72 -13.88 9.64
N ARG A 49 -4.56 -14.43 10.03
CA ARG A 49 -3.42 -14.59 9.10
C ARG A 49 -3.79 -15.46 7.89
N ALA A 50 -4.51 -16.54 8.10
CA ALA A 50 -4.95 -17.39 7.00
C ALA A 50 -5.95 -16.66 6.07
N SER A 51 -6.86 -15.86 6.61
CA SER A 51 -7.81 -15.09 5.80
C SER A 51 -7.11 -13.99 4.96
N LEU A 52 -6.03 -13.39 5.46
CA LEU A 52 -5.21 -12.44 4.70
C LEU A 52 -4.50 -13.09 3.50
N ALA A 53 -4.35 -14.41 3.47
CA ALA A 53 -3.78 -15.12 2.31
C ALA A 53 -4.77 -15.29 1.15
N LEU A 54 -6.07 -15.16 1.37
CA LEU A 54 -7.10 -15.37 0.35
C LEU A 54 -6.90 -14.55 -0.93
N PRO A 55 -6.56 -13.23 -0.86
CA PRO A 55 -6.33 -12.43 -2.07
C PRO A 55 -5.16 -12.92 -2.93
N PHE A 56 -4.20 -13.65 -2.36
CA PHE A 56 -3.08 -14.22 -3.12
C PHE A 56 -3.48 -15.49 -3.89
N ILE A 57 -4.51 -16.20 -3.41
CA ILE A 57 -4.99 -17.44 -4.00
C ILE A 57 -6.01 -17.14 -5.10
N VAL A 58 -6.84 -16.12 -4.91
CA VAL A 58 -7.90 -15.76 -5.86
C VAL A 58 -7.31 -14.95 -7.02
N PRO A 59 -7.42 -15.45 -8.27
CA PRO A 59 -6.98 -14.66 -9.42
C PRO A 59 -7.70 -13.31 -9.49
N VAL A 60 -6.93 -12.25 -9.71
CA VAL A 60 -7.44 -10.86 -9.71
C VAL A 60 -8.62 -10.65 -10.67
N MET A 61 -8.63 -11.33 -11.80
CA MET A 61 -9.73 -11.24 -12.78
C MET A 61 -11.03 -11.81 -12.24
N ILE A 62 -10.97 -12.98 -11.56
CA ILE A 62 -12.14 -13.63 -10.95
C ILE A 62 -12.68 -12.74 -9.82
N PHE A 63 -11.80 -12.24 -8.98
CA PHE A 63 -12.20 -11.32 -7.92
C PHE A 63 -12.87 -10.06 -8.47
N ALA A 64 -12.27 -9.42 -9.48
CA ALA A 64 -12.77 -8.17 -10.06
C ALA A 64 -14.16 -8.35 -10.68
N THR A 65 -14.40 -9.43 -11.41
CA THR A 65 -15.71 -9.73 -11.99
C THR A 65 -16.76 -10.04 -10.92
N GLY A 66 -16.39 -10.81 -9.89
CA GLY A 66 -17.30 -11.13 -8.79
C GLY A 66 -17.69 -9.93 -7.94
N ILE A 67 -16.75 -9.04 -7.64
CA ILE A 67 -17.03 -7.85 -6.80
C ILE A 67 -17.69 -6.71 -7.59
N HIS A 68 -17.57 -6.68 -8.92
CA HIS A 68 -18.06 -5.58 -9.75
C HIS A 68 -19.56 -5.34 -9.57
N GLN A 69 -20.37 -6.40 -9.54
CA GLN A 69 -21.81 -6.28 -9.29
C GLN A 69 -22.09 -5.63 -7.92
N LYS A 70 -21.37 -6.01 -6.87
CA LYS A 70 -21.51 -5.40 -5.55
C LYS A 70 -21.09 -3.94 -5.54
N MET A 71 -20.06 -3.57 -6.29
CA MET A 71 -19.64 -2.17 -6.43
C MET A 71 -20.73 -1.31 -7.13
N ILE A 72 -21.48 -1.89 -8.07
CA ILE A 72 -22.63 -1.22 -8.70
C ILE A 72 -23.76 -1.04 -7.66
N GLU A 73 -24.13 -2.11 -6.95
CA GLU A 73 -25.19 -2.08 -5.93
C GLU A 73 -24.90 -1.05 -4.82
N TRP A 74 -23.63 -0.93 -4.41
CA TRP A 74 -23.19 0.03 -3.40
C TRP A 74 -22.99 1.46 -3.95
N GLY A 75 -23.18 1.67 -5.24
CA GLY A 75 -22.97 2.97 -5.89
C GLY A 75 -21.49 3.40 -5.90
N LEU A 76 -20.56 2.46 -5.81
CA LEU A 76 -19.10 2.67 -5.80
C LEU A 76 -18.44 2.39 -7.16
N ALA A 77 -19.16 1.76 -8.10
CA ALA A 77 -18.66 1.58 -9.46
C ALA A 77 -18.44 2.95 -10.14
N ASN A 78 -17.44 3.01 -11.02
CA ASN A 78 -17.02 4.21 -11.75
C ASN A 78 -16.56 5.38 -10.87
N LYS A 79 -16.21 5.11 -9.60
CA LYS A 79 -15.74 6.10 -8.63
C LYS A 79 -14.35 5.75 -8.10
N LEU A 80 -13.58 6.77 -7.75
CA LEU A 80 -12.25 6.61 -7.14
C LEU A 80 -12.32 5.83 -5.81
N SER A 81 -13.38 6.04 -5.01
CA SER A 81 -13.60 5.33 -3.75
C SER A 81 -13.73 3.82 -3.93
N GLY A 82 -14.45 3.36 -4.96
CA GLY A 82 -14.57 1.95 -5.27
C GLY A 82 -13.22 1.34 -5.68
N ILE A 83 -12.44 2.07 -6.49
CA ILE A 83 -11.09 1.64 -6.89
C ILE A 83 -10.18 1.53 -5.66
N ILE A 84 -10.20 2.53 -4.75
CA ILE A 84 -9.42 2.49 -3.50
C ILE A 84 -9.76 1.24 -2.69
N LEU A 85 -11.05 0.92 -2.52
CA LEU A 85 -11.48 -0.26 -1.75
C LEU A 85 -10.95 -1.57 -2.33
N VAL A 86 -11.05 -1.77 -3.64
CA VAL A 86 -10.57 -3.02 -4.25
C VAL A 86 -9.04 -3.10 -4.28
N HIS A 87 -8.34 -1.97 -4.42
CA HIS A 87 -6.89 -1.92 -4.31
C HIS A 87 -6.43 -2.26 -2.88
N LEU A 88 -7.18 -1.81 -1.85
CA LEU A 88 -6.89 -2.16 -0.45
C LEU A 88 -6.92 -3.67 -0.22
N VAL A 89 -7.86 -4.40 -0.82
CA VAL A 89 -7.96 -5.86 -0.68
C VAL A 89 -6.67 -6.56 -1.09
N TYR A 90 -6.01 -6.08 -2.14
CA TYR A 90 -4.75 -6.66 -2.63
C TYR A 90 -3.50 -6.08 -1.97
N SER A 91 -3.53 -4.83 -1.51
CA SER A 91 -2.37 -4.17 -0.89
C SER A 91 -2.24 -4.48 0.60
N LEU A 92 -3.37 -4.60 1.30
CA LEU A 92 -3.41 -4.82 2.75
C LEU A 92 -2.66 -6.08 3.21
N PRO A 93 -2.78 -7.26 2.57
CA PRO A 93 -2.08 -8.45 2.99
C PRO A 93 -0.55 -8.28 3.03
N TYR A 94 0.04 -7.62 2.05
CA TYR A 94 1.48 -7.35 2.03
C TYR A 94 1.92 -6.53 3.25
N CYS A 95 1.19 -5.45 3.56
CA CYS A 95 1.45 -4.64 4.74
C CYS A 95 1.25 -5.43 6.02
N ALA A 96 0.16 -6.18 6.09
CA ALA A 96 -0.22 -6.92 7.30
C ALA A 96 0.81 -7.98 7.67
N TYR A 97 1.31 -8.76 6.71
CA TYR A 97 2.36 -9.75 6.97
C TYR A 97 3.66 -9.09 7.44
N LEU A 98 4.15 -8.08 6.70
CA LEU A 98 5.40 -7.40 7.04
C LEU A 98 5.34 -6.74 8.43
N ILE A 99 4.28 -5.99 8.71
CA ILE A 99 4.16 -5.24 9.94
C ILE A 99 3.88 -6.18 11.13
N PHE A 100 3.05 -7.21 10.94
CA PHE A 100 2.78 -8.18 11.98
C PHE A 100 4.03 -8.94 12.40
N ASP A 101 4.81 -9.44 11.46
CA ASP A 101 6.02 -10.20 11.76
C ASP A 101 7.07 -9.31 12.46
N ALA A 102 7.22 -8.06 12.03
CA ALA A 102 8.07 -7.10 12.71
C ALA A 102 7.57 -6.74 14.11
N TYR A 103 6.26 -6.52 14.27
CA TYR A 103 5.68 -6.22 15.58
C TYR A 103 5.84 -7.40 16.55
N GLN A 104 5.68 -8.63 16.05
CA GLN A 104 5.90 -9.84 16.84
C GLN A 104 7.37 -9.97 17.26
N ALA A 105 8.31 -9.61 16.40
CA ALA A 105 9.74 -9.64 16.71
C ALA A 105 10.15 -8.58 17.75
N VAL A 106 9.61 -7.37 17.67
CA VAL A 106 9.83 -6.31 18.65
C VAL A 106 9.16 -6.66 19.98
N GLY A 107 7.97 -7.25 19.93
CA GLY A 107 7.16 -7.62 21.08
C GLY A 107 6.59 -6.40 21.82
N ILE A 108 5.81 -6.69 22.87
CA ILE A 108 5.16 -5.66 23.71
C ILE A 108 6.06 -5.20 24.87
N ARG A 109 7.15 -5.91 25.13
CA ARG A 109 8.01 -5.67 26.32
C ARG A 109 8.51 -4.23 26.41
N HIS A 110 8.82 -3.59 25.32
CA HIS A 110 9.27 -2.20 25.30
C HIS A 110 8.14 -1.23 25.71
N GLU A 111 6.90 -1.53 25.31
CA GLU A 111 5.73 -0.74 25.75
C GLU A 111 5.49 -0.94 27.26
N GLU A 112 5.59 -2.19 27.76
CA GLU A 112 5.43 -2.53 29.17
C GLU A 112 6.48 -1.83 30.04
N GLN A 113 7.74 -1.78 29.61
CA GLN A 113 8.80 -1.03 30.30
C GLN A 113 8.47 0.47 30.37
N ALA A 114 7.98 1.05 29.27
CA ALA A 114 7.57 2.45 29.28
C ALA A 114 6.37 2.70 30.21
N TRP A 115 5.43 1.77 30.33
CA TRP A 115 4.31 1.89 31.27
C TRP A 115 4.77 1.83 32.72
N LEU A 116 5.73 0.96 33.05
CA LEU A 116 6.32 0.88 34.39
C LEU A 116 7.02 2.19 34.78
N LEU A 117 7.52 2.95 33.81
CA LEU A 117 8.09 4.29 33.97
C LEU A 117 7.03 5.42 33.97
N GLY A 118 5.74 5.08 33.97
CA GLY A 118 4.63 6.04 34.06
C GLY A 118 4.14 6.59 32.71
N ALA A 119 4.61 6.04 31.58
CA ALA A 119 4.10 6.46 30.27
C ALA A 119 2.67 5.94 30.03
N LYS A 120 1.82 6.78 29.44
CA LYS A 120 0.48 6.34 29.02
C LYS A 120 0.58 5.41 27.81
N PRO A 121 -0.37 4.46 27.59
CA PRO A 121 -0.30 3.48 26.50
C PRO A 121 -0.08 4.10 25.10
N TYR A 122 -0.74 5.23 24.80
CA TYR A 122 -0.54 5.91 23.53
C TYR A 122 0.85 6.55 23.40
N GLN A 123 1.45 7.00 24.52
CA GLN A 123 2.80 7.57 24.53
C GLN A 123 3.85 6.50 24.30
N ALA A 124 3.70 5.33 24.93
CA ALA A 124 4.56 4.17 24.70
C ALA A 124 4.49 3.72 23.24
N PHE A 125 3.28 3.62 22.67
CA PHE A 125 3.11 3.26 21.26
C PHE A 125 3.79 4.26 20.32
N ILE A 126 3.52 5.57 20.46
CA ILE A 126 4.03 6.60 19.53
C ILE A 126 5.53 6.83 19.72
N LYS A 127 6.04 6.83 20.97
CA LYS A 127 7.43 7.20 21.26
C LYS A 127 8.40 6.01 21.27
N VAL A 128 7.90 4.79 21.43
CA VAL A 128 8.74 3.58 21.51
C VAL A 128 8.46 2.66 20.32
N THR A 129 7.24 2.14 20.21
CA THR A 129 6.93 1.11 19.20
C THR A 129 6.97 1.64 17.78
N LEU A 130 6.37 2.80 17.54
CA LEU A 130 6.30 3.38 16.18
C LEU A 130 7.68 3.71 15.60
N PRO A 131 8.63 4.30 16.33
CA PRO A 131 10.01 4.46 15.86
C PRO A 131 10.73 3.15 15.58
N LEU A 132 10.58 2.14 16.44
CA LEU A 132 11.17 0.82 16.23
C LEU A 132 10.64 0.13 14.97
N LEU A 133 9.36 0.27 14.67
CA LEU A 133 8.72 -0.28 13.49
C LEU A 133 8.92 0.57 12.22
N SER A 134 9.41 1.81 12.34
CA SER A 134 9.47 2.76 11.21
C SER A 134 10.14 2.19 9.95
N PRO A 135 11.25 1.42 10.00
CA PRO A 135 11.86 0.86 8.80
C PRO A 135 10.92 -0.09 8.05
N VAL A 136 10.20 -0.92 8.80
CA VAL A 136 9.26 -1.89 8.22
C VAL A 136 8.00 -1.19 7.72
N LEU A 137 7.55 -0.13 8.40
CA LEU A 137 6.42 0.68 7.93
C LEU A 137 6.69 1.32 6.57
N PHE A 138 7.90 1.85 6.34
CA PHE A 138 8.29 2.37 5.03
C PHE A 138 8.41 1.28 3.97
N THR A 139 8.88 0.09 4.33
CA THR A 139 8.90 -1.06 3.43
C THR A 139 7.48 -1.49 3.06
N ALA A 140 6.57 -1.60 4.03
CA ALA A 140 5.17 -1.93 3.81
C ALA A 140 4.46 -0.88 2.94
N LEU A 141 4.70 0.41 3.22
CA LEU A 141 4.19 1.53 2.43
C LEU A 141 4.66 1.43 0.96
N SER A 142 5.94 1.13 0.74
CA SER A 142 6.51 0.94 -0.59
C SER A 142 5.87 -0.22 -1.33
N MET A 143 5.67 -1.36 -0.66
CA MET A 143 5.03 -2.54 -1.25
C MET A 143 3.58 -2.27 -1.62
N ALA A 144 2.79 -1.66 -0.72
CA ALA A 144 1.41 -1.30 -1.01
C ALA A 144 1.30 -0.30 -2.16
N TYR A 145 2.22 0.67 -2.24
CA TYR A 145 2.29 1.61 -3.34
C TYR A 145 2.53 0.89 -4.67
N ILE A 146 3.54 0.00 -4.75
CA ILE A 146 3.86 -0.75 -5.97
C ILE A 146 2.64 -1.59 -6.40
N VAL A 147 2.05 -2.34 -5.46
CA VAL A 147 0.87 -3.18 -5.75
C VAL A 147 -0.27 -2.35 -6.31
N SER A 148 -0.60 -1.22 -5.68
CA SER A 148 -1.68 -0.35 -6.15
C SER A 148 -1.34 0.35 -7.47
N PHE A 149 -0.10 0.83 -7.64
CA PHE A 149 0.33 1.56 -8.84
C PHE A 149 0.35 0.71 -10.10
N SER A 150 0.62 -0.61 -9.95
CA SER A 150 0.65 -1.58 -11.04
C SER A 150 -0.71 -2.17 -11.41
N GLN A 151 -1.79 -1.84 -10.67
CA GLN A 151 -3.11 -2.40 -10.91
C GLN A 151 -3.77 -1.80 -12.16
N TYR A 152 -3.83 -2.61 -13.21
CA TYR A 152 -4.56 -2.29 -14.44
C TYR A 152 -6.01 -2.80 -14.39
N PHE A 153 -6.17 -4.13 -14.20
CA PHE A 153 -7.46 -4.79 -14.41
C PHE A 153 -8.52 -4.37 -13.41
N LEU A 154 -8.18 -4.28 -12.12
CA LEU A 154 -9.10 -3.79 -11.08
C LEU A 154 -9.53 -2.35 -11.35
N THR A 155 -8.57 -1.50 -11.71
CA THR A 155 -8.87 -0.09 -12.02
C THR A 155 -9.78 0.04 -13.24
N LEU A 156 -9.54 -0.76 -14.28
CA LEU A 156 -10.36 -0.74 -15.49
C LEU A 156 -11.78 -1.23 -15.21
N MET A 157 -11.91 -2.36 -14.53
CA MET A 157 -13.20 -3.01 -14.26
C MET A 157 -14.09 -2.15 -13.34
N ILE A 158 -13.53 -1.70 -12.22
CA ILE A 158 -14.29 -0.94 -11.22
C ILE A 158 -14.44 0.53 -11.60
N GLY A 159 -13.45 1.09 -12.29
CA GLY A 159 -13.46 2.48 -12.75
C GLY A 159 -14.21 2.72 -14.04
N GLY A 160 -14.61 1.67 -14.77
CA GLY A 160 -15.37 1.76 -16.03
C GLY A 160 -14.70 2.66 -17.07
N GLY A 161 -13.37 2.80 -17.05
CA GLY A 161 -12.63 3.70 -17.94
C GLY A 161 -12.74 5.20 -17.60
N GLN A 162 -13.52 5.59 -16.59
CA GLN A 162 -13.66 7.00 -16.19
C GLN A 162 -12.45 7.52 -15.39
N VAL A 163 -11.83 6.66 -14.61
CA VAL A 163 -10.62 6.97 -13.85
C VAL A 163 -9.41 6.53 -14.66
N GLN A 164 -8.74 7.48 -15.29
CA GLN A 164 -7.57 7.22 -16.14
C GLN A 164 -6.30 7.18 -15.27
N THR A 165 -5.81 5.97 -15.01
CA THR A 165 -4.50 5.75 -14.40
C THR A 165 -3.42 5.57 -15.46
N LEU A 166 -2.16 5.68 -15.05
CA LEU A 166 -1.01 5.50 -15.93
C LEU A 166 -1.01 4.11 -16.57
N MET A 167 -1.36 3.06 -15.79
CA MET A 167 -1.46 1.70 -16.34
C MET A 167 -2.58 1.54 -17.39
N ILE A 168 -3.76 2.14 -17.16
CA ILE A 168 -4.83 2.15 -18.16
C ILE A 168 -4.37 2.88 -19.43
N TRP A 169 -3.60 3.95 -19.27
CA TRP A 169 -3.11 4.74 -20.40
C TRP A 169 -2.01 4.00 -21.19
N ILE A 170 -1.09 3.30 -20.50
CA ILE A 170 0.04 2.58 -21.13
C ILE A 170 -0.38 1.24 -21.71
N PHE A 171 -1.32 0.53 -21.13
CA PHE A 171 -1.64 -0.86 -21.47
C PHE A 171 -1.93 -1.10 -22.95
N PRO A 172 -2.71 -0.25 -23.68
CA PRO A 172 -2.92 -0.42 -25.11
C PRO A 172 -1.62 -0.37 -25.92
N TYR A 173 -0.64 0.43 -25.51
CA TYR A 173 0.66 0.52 -26.18
C TYR A 173 1.52 -0.72 -25.92
N LEU A 174 1.42 -1.32 -24.73
CA LEU A 174 2.11 -2.59 -24.43
C LEU A 174 1.57 -3.75 -25.28
N GLN A 175 0.32 -3.66 -25.71
CA GLN A 175 -0.33 -4.65 -26.59
C GLN A 175 -0.18 -4.33 -28.08
N SER A 176 0.33 -3.14 -28.43
CA SER A 176 0.55 -2.75 -29.80
C SER A 176 1.79 -3.43 -30.40
N ASN A 177 1.85 -3.55 -31.73
CA ASN A 177 3.04 -4.07 -32.41
C ASN A 177 4.23 -3.07 -32.40
N ASP A 178 4.05 -1.86 -31.88
CA ASP A 178 5.10 -0.85 -31.78
C ASP A 178 5.93 -1.08 -30.51
N ARG A 179 6.99 -1.86 -30.66
CA ARG A 179 7.92 -2.21 -29.59
C ARG A 179 8.62 -0.97 -29.00
N THR A 180 8.86 0.06 -29.83
CA THR A 180 9.56 1.27 -29.40
C THR A 180 8.69 2.09 -28.45
N LEU A 181 7.41 2.31 -28.81
CA LEU A 181 6.48 3.01 -27.92
C LEU A 181 6.23 2.21 -26.63
N ALA A 182 6.04 0.88 -26.74
CA ALA A 182 5.84 0.02 -25.59
C ALA A 182 7.01 0.11 -24.60
N SER A 183 8.26 0.00 -25.09
CA SER A 183 9.44 0.09 -24.22
C SER A 183 9.62 1.46 -23.58
N ASN A 184 9.34 2.56 -24.30
CA ASN A 184 9.41 3.91 -23.76
C ASN A 184 8.43 4.11 -22.60
N TYR A 185 7.19 3.65 -22.74
CA TYR A 185 6.19 3.73 -21.66
C TYR A 185 6.49 2.80 -20.48
N ALA A 186 7.06 1.61 -20.73
CA ALA A 186 7.51 0.72 -19.69
C ALA A 186 8.65 1.34 -18.87
N LEU A 187 9.63 2.00 -19.53
CA LEU A 187 10.71 2.73 -18.87
C LEU A 187 10.18 3.91 -18.07
N LEU A 188 9.21 4.65 -18.60
CA LEU A 188 8.57 5.75 -17.87
C LEU A 188 7.87 5.24 -16.59
N PHE A 189 7.11 4.16 -16.69
CA PHE A 189 6.47 3.52 -15.54
C PHE A 189 7.49 3.09 -14.48
N LEU A 190 8.54 2.40 -14.91
CA LEU A 190 9.64 1.95 -14.04
C LEU A 190 10.34 3.15 -13.40
N GLY A 191 10.66 4.19 -14.17
CA GLY A 191 11.30 5.40 -13.67
C GLY A 191 10.50 6.10 -12.57
N ILE A 192 9.19 6.30 -12.79
CA ILE A 192 8.29 6.88 -11.78
C ILE A 192 8.28 6.03 -10.51
N THR A 193 8.16 4.70 -10.66
CA THR A 193 8.15 3.77 -9.53
C THR A 193 9.44 3.88 -8.72
N LEU A 194 10.60 3.84 -9.38
CA LEU A 194 11.91 3.95 -8.72
C LEU A 194 12.11 5.30 -8.01
N ILE A 195 11.66 6.40 -8.60
CA ILE A 195 11.73 7.73 -7.98
C ILE A 195 10.92 7.73 -6.67
N VAL A 196 9.68 7.24 -6.69
CA VAL A 196 8.85 7.21 -5.48
C VAL A 196 9.45 6.31 -4.41
N LEU A 197 9.99 5.14 -4.78
CA LEU A 197 10.69 4.26 -3.84
C LEU A 197 11.94 4.91 -3.25
N ALA A 198 12.72 5.62 -4.07
CA ALA A 198 13.90 6.36 -3.62
C ALA A 198 13.50 7.47 -2.62
N VAL A 199 12.39 8.16 -2.85
CA VAL A 199 11.84 9.16 -1.90
C VAL A 199 11.46 8.50 -0.58
N PHE A 200 10.72 7.37 -0.59
CA PHE A 200 10.34 6.67 0.64
C PHE A 200 11.57 6.19 1.43
N ASN A 201 12.55 5.61 0.74
CA ASN A 201 13.80 5.17 1.36
C ASN A 201 14.62 6.35 1.90
N GLY A 202 14.66 7.46 1.18
CA GLY A 202 15.33 8.68 1.63
C GLY A 202 14.71 9.25 2.91
N ILE A 203 13.38 9.31 2.97
CA ILE A 203 12.66 9.76 4.18
C ILE A 203 12.96 8.81 5.35
N ASN A 204 12.89 7.49 5.13
CA ASN A 204 13.22 6.50 6.15
C ASN A 204 14.65 6.67 6.69
N TYR A 205 15.62 6.88 5.80
CA TYR A 205 17.02 7.10 6.17
C TYR A 205 17.21 8.36 7.03
N LEU A 206 16.56 9.47 6.65
CA LEU A 206 16.62 10.72 7.41
C LEU A 206 15.99 10.59 8.80
N LEU A 207 14.87 9.86 8.90
CA LEU A 207 14.23 9.60 10.19
C LEU A 207 15.11 8.73 11.09
N LYS A 208 15.72 7.65 10.56
CA LYS A 208 16.65 6.82 11.30
C LYS A 208 17.83 7.62 11.88
N ARG A 209 18.43 8.49 11.10
CA ARG A 209 19.52 9.35 11.55
C ARG A 209 19.13 10.25 12.72
N ARG A 210 17.90 10.77 12.72
CA ARG A 210 17.38 11.57 13.83
C ARG A 210 17.24 10.78 15.13
N TYR A 211 16.76 9.53 15.06
CA TYR A 211 16.60 8.69 16.24
C TYR A 211 17.94 8.21 16.80
N GLN A 212 18.89 7.84 15.97
CA GLN A 212 20.24 7.45 16.41
C GLN A 212 21.02 8.61 17.05
N ALA A 213 20.76 9.86 16.65
CA ALA A 213 21.39 11.03 17.25
C ALA A 213 20.85 11.34 18.66
N ILE A 214 19.68 10.83 19.03
CA ILE A 214 19.06 11.01 20.38
C ILE A 214 19.56 9.97 21.36
N ASP A 215 19.99 8.78 20.90
CA ASP A 215 20.50 7.70 21.76
C ASP A 215 21.93 7.95 22.28
N PHE A 216 22.58 9.04 21.90
CA PHE A 216 23.92 9.44 22.36
C PHE A 216 23.94 10.52 23.45
N TYR A 217 22.79 10.90 24.00
CA TYR A 217 22.63 11.77 25.15
C TYR A 217 21.69 11.12 26.20
#